data_8935d56623ee28d566fa91a19f183500
#
_entry.id   8935d56623ee28d566fa91a19f183500
#
_cell.length_a   1.000
_cell.length_b   1.000
_cell.length_c   1.000
_cell.angle_alpha   90.00
_cell.angle_beta   90.00
_cell.angle_gamma   90.00
#
_symmetry.space_group_name_H-M   'P 1'
#
loop_
_entity.id
_entity.type
_entity.pdbx_description
1 polymer ?
#
loop_
_entity_poly.entity_id
_entity_poly.type
_entity_poly.pdbx_seq_one_letter_code
_entity_poly.pdbx_strand_id
1 'polypeptide(L)'
;VLNDKTFYTTVADVDFAIDFLSEARKTKNPFYLYVAFNAPHAPLHALPEDYAKYKGRYTEGWDEIRDARIKKQMQLGLLSNTLTPSPRPPHVRAWKDVVPWQRSYETNRMVTLAAMIDRVDQEVGRLVGNLKEHDELDNTLILFVSDNGACPYDRRAPLLDVEPTNGDIALADSTPWAWARNAPFRFYKQNQFEGGISSPGIVHWPDGLKTKPGAIVDTPAHLIDVLPTLVDLAGGSIPGEYPQRDLRPVSGVSLRPVFEGKKLNRTEPIHLQFSSDYGLRDGDWKVVSFKGQEWELYNVANDRTETNNLAASEPERLTAMVEKWKNMSRDVLHSSAFANPKMLPAQVPKSN
;
A
#
# COMPACT_ATOMS: atom_id res chain seq x y z
N VAL A 1 23.56 19.81 2.54
CA VAL A 1 22.56 18.92 1.96
C VAL A 1 21.59 19.70 1.07
N LEU A 2 21.00 20.82 1.53
CA LEU A 2 19.95 21.57 0.78
C LEU A 2 20.44 22.25 -0.51
N ASN A 3 21.75 22.39 -0.72
CA ASN A 3 22.34 23.00 -1.91
C ASN A 3 23.06 22.01 -2.83
N ASP A 4 22.99 20.71 -2.52
CA ASP A 4 23.59 19.66 -3.34
C ASP A 4 22.64 19.26 -4.46
N LYS A 5 22.96 19.60 -5.69
CA LYS A 5 22.17 19.29 -6.89
C LYS A 5 22.14 17.78 -7.23
N THR A 6 23.00 17.00 -6.57
CA THR A 6 23.06 15.54 -6.74
C THR A 6 22.25 14.80 -5.68
N PHE A 7 21.71 15.50 -4.69
CA PHE A 7 20.92 14.91 -3.61
C PHE A 7 19.59 14.33 -4.15
N TYR A 8 19.39 13.05 -3.88
CA TYR A 8 18.14 12.36 -4.18
C TYR A 8 17.69 11.56 -2.94
N THR A 9 16.50 11.83 -2.43
CA THR A 9 16.02 11.29 -1.15
C THR A 9 16.12 9.78 -1.07
N THR A 10 15.66 9.05 -2.08
CA THR A 10 15.67 7.57 -2.08
C THR A 10 17.08 6.99 -1.91
N VAL A 11 18.10 7.64 -2.49
CA VAL A 11 19.51 7.26 -2.31
C VAL A 11 19.97 7.57 -0.90
N ALA A 12 19.68 8.79 -0.43
CA ALA A 12 20.07 9.25 0.91
C ALA A 12 19.43 8.42 2.03
N ASP A 13 18.18 7.97 1.86
CA ASP A 13 17.48 7.12 2.83
C ASP A 13 18.28 5.81 3.07
N VAL A 14 18.85 5.22 2.03
CA VAL A 14 19.62 3.99 2.15
C VAL A 14 21.06 4.28 2.59
N ASP A 15 21.68 5.40 2.21
CA ASP A 15 22.96 5.81 2.74
C ASP A 15 22.91 5.92 4.27
N PHE A 16 21.92 6.63 4.79
CA PHE A 16 21.67 6.73 6.25
C PHE A 16 21.36 5.37 6.88
N ALA A 17 20.58 4.52 6.21
CA ALA A 17 20.27 3.18 6.71
C ALA A 17 21.53 2.32 6.88
N ILE A 18 22.44 2.36 5.91
CA ILE A 18 23.72 1.65 5.96
C ILE A 18 24.63 2.22 7.07
N ASP A 19 24.66 3.54 7.23
CA ASP A 19 25.40 4.18 8.33
C ASP A 19 24.86 3.73 9.69
N PHE A 20 23.53 3.70 9.87
CA PHE A 20 22.91 3.22 11.12
C PHE A 20 23.20 1.73 11.40
N LEU A 21 23.20 0.88 10.37
CA LEU A 21 23.61 -0.51 10.52
C LEU A 21 25.08 -0.63 10.94
N SER A 22 25.96 0.19 10.37
CA SER A 22 27.37 0.23 10.73
C SER A 22 27.59 0.62 12.19
N GLU A 23 26.81 1.59 12.71
CA GLU A 23 26.83 1.96 14.12
C GLU A 23 26.23 0.86 15.01
N ALA A 24 25.11 0.25 14.62
CA ALA A 24 24.47 -0.82 15.37
C ALA A 24 25.40 -2.03 15.57
N ARG A 25 26.15 -2.41 14.55
CA ARG A 25 27.14 -3.51 14.61
C ARG A 25 28.20 -3.33 15.71
N LYS A 26 28.54 -2.08 16.04
CA LYS A 26 29.51 -1.80 17.14
C LYS A 26 29.00 -2.25 18.49
N THR A 27 27.70 -2.26 18.69
CA THR A 27 27.07 -2.65 19.97
C THR A 27 26.86 -4.15 20.12
N LYS A 28 26.91 -4.91 19.03
CA LYS A 28 26.58 -6.35 18.97
C LYS A 28 25.16 -6.71 19.45
N ASN A 29 24.26 -5.72 19.53
CA ASN A 29 22.86 -5.92 19.83
C ASN A 29 22.05 -6.17 18.56
N PRO A 30 20.90 -6.86 18.63
CA PRO A 30 19.95 -6.87 17.53
C PRO A 30 19.54 -5.45 17.16
N PHE A 31 19.31 -5.22 15.87
CA PHE A 31 18.83 -3.93 15.39
C PHE A 31 17.37 -3.99 14.93
N TYR A 32 16.72 -2.86 14.97
CA TYR A 32 15.47 -2.57 14.27
C TYR A 32 15.68 -1.36 13.39
N LEU A 33 15.42 -1.50 12.10
CA LEU A 33 15.56 -0.44 11.11
C LEU A 33 14.23 -0.23 10.39
N TYR A 34 13.75 1.01 10.37
CA TYR A 34 12.60 1.43 9.59
C TYR A 34 13.05 2.39 8.49
N VAL A 35 12.94 1.96 7.24
CA VAL A 35 13.28 2.77 6.06
C VAL A 35 11.98 3.19 5.38
N ALA A 36 11.66 4.47 5.47
CA ALA A 36 10.42 5.03 4.96
C ALA A 36 10.67 5.84 3.68
N PHE A 37 10.65 5.18 2.54
CA PHE A 37 10.80 5.83 1.25
C PHE A 37 9.65 6.80 0.96
N ASN A 38 9.98 7.98 0.48
CA ASN A 38 9.01 8.91 -0.09
C ASN A 38 8.55 8.46 -1.48
N ALA A 39 9.47 7.90 -2.26
CA ALA A 39 9.19 7.34 -3.57
C ALA A 39 8.31 6.08 -3.46
N PRO A 40 7.37 5.86 -4.42
CA PRO A 40 7.14 6.63 -5.63
C PRO A 40 6.01 7.66 -5.54
N HIS A 41 5.73 8.23 -4.35
CA HIS A 41 4.70 9.24 -4.17
C HIS A 41 5.05 10.54 -4.92
N ALA A 42 4.03 11.22 -5.46
CA ALA A 42 4.21 12.54 -6.06
C ALA A 42 4.70 13.58 -5.01
N PRO A 43 5.51 14.57 -5.41
CA PRO A 43 5.85 14.96 -6.79
C PRO A 43 6.78 13.95 -7.49
N LEU A 44 6.43 13.58 -8.73
CA LEU A 44 7.21 12.61 -9.50
C LEU A 44 8.45 13.27 -10.08
N HIS A 45 9.60 12.73 -9.74
CA HIS A 45 10.90 13.20 -10.17
C HIS A 45 11.89 12.02 -10.19
N ALA A 46 12.61 11.83 -11.28
CA ALA A 46 13.51 10.71 -11.46
C ALA A 46 14.93 11.17 -11.80
N LEU A 47 15.92 10.36 -11.46
CA LEU A 47 17.29 10.56 -11.94
C LEU A 47 17.36 10.34 -13.45
N PRO A 48 18.22 11.09 -14.18
CA PRO A 48 18.32 11.01 -15.64
C PRO A 48 18.59 9.59 -16.14
N GLU A 49 19.48 8.85 -15.50
CA GLU A 49 19.83 7.49 -15.86
C GLU A 49 18.69 6.50 -15.69
N ASP A 50 17.84 6.67 -14.66
CA ASP A 50 16.67 5.81 -14.45
C ASP A 50 15.54 6.17 -15.42
N TYR A 51 15.31 7.46 -15.62
CA TYR A 51 14.33 7.93 -16.62
C TYR A 51 14.64 7.39 -18.03
N ALA A 52 15.91 7.40 -18.42
CA ALA A 52 16.36 6.93 -19.73
C ALA A 52 16.00 5.45 -20.00
N LYS A 53 15.98 4.58 -18.97
CA LYS A 53 15.60 3.17 -19.09
C LYS A 53 14.13 2.97 -19.53
N TYR A 54 13.26 3.92 -19.20
CA TYR A 54 11.82 3.84 -19.42
C TYR A 54 11.31 4.78 -20.51
N LYS A 55 12.15 5.67 -21.02
CA LYS A 55 11.82 6.59 -22.11
C LYS A 55 11.29 5.81 -23.31
N GLY A 56 10.13 6.25 -23.85
CA GLY A 56 9.46 5.61 -24.98
C GLY A 56 8.57 4.42 -24.61
N ARG A 57 8.47 4.03 -23.34
CA ARG A 57 7.49 3.04 -22.86
C ARG A 57 6.15 3.70 -22.50
N TYR A 58 5.13 2.88 -22.31
CA TYR A 58 3.77 3.28 -21.88
C TYR A 58 2.99 4.15 -22.89
N THR A 59 3.43 4.17 -24.14
CA THR A 59 2.76 4.90 -25.24
C THR A 59 1.42 4.28 -25.62
N GLU A 60 1.22 3.00 -25.31
CA GLU A 60 -0.01 2.24 -25.51
C GLU A 60 -1.15 2.73 -24.62
N GLY A 61 -0.78 3.40 -23.50
CA GLY A 61 -1.71 3.98 -22.54
C GLY A 61 -2.23 3.01 -21.50
N TRP A 62 -3.00 3.57 -20.57
CA TRP A 62 -3.41 2.86 -19.35
C TRP A 62 -4.35 1.68 -19.54
N ASP A 63 -5.18 1.67 -20.61
CA ASP A 63 -6.07 0.54 -20.87
C ASP A 63 -5.25 -0.72 -21.23
N GLU A 64 -4.39 -0.62 -22.24
CA GLU A 64 -3.52 -1.72 -22.69
C GLU A 64 -2.52 -2.16 -21.58
N ILE A 65 -1.94 -1.18 -20.89
CA ILE A 65 -1.01 -1.48 -19.78
C ILE A 65 -1.71 -2.21 -18.65
N ARG A 66 -2.96 -1.84 -18.29
CA ARG A 66 -3.74 -2.54 -17.29
C ARG A 66 -3.99 -3.99 -17.69
N ASP A 67 -4.44 -4.22 -18.92
CA ASP A 67 -4.74 -5.56 -19.42
C ASP A 67 -3.48 -6.44 -19.49
N ALA A 68 -2.37 -5.87 -19.96
CA ALA A 68 -1.08 -6.55 -19.97
C ALA A 68 -0.60 -6.93 -18.56
N ARG A 69 -0.80 -6.07 -17.56
CA ARG A 69 -0.48 -6.35 -16.16
C ARG A 69 -1.32 -7.49 -15.61
N ILE A 70 -2.64 -7.48 -15.81
CA ILE A 70 -3.54 -8.54 -15.36
C ILE A 70 -3.11 -9.87 -15.97
N LYS A 71 -2.90 -9.90 -17.28
CA LYS A 71 -2.41 -11.09 -17.97
C LYS A 71 -1.08 -11.60 -17.40
N LYS A 72 -0.14 -10.70 -17.12
CA LYS A 72 1.14 -11.07 -16.53
C LYS A 72 1.00 -11.59 -15.11
N GLN A 73 0.13 -11.00 -14.30
CA GLN A 73 -0.15 -11.45 -12.94
C GLN A 73 -0.78 -12.86 -12.93
N MET A 74 -1.68 -13.14 -13.86
CA MET A 74 -2.25 -14.51 -14.05
C MET A 74 -1.15 -15.50 -14.46
N GLN A 75 -0.30 -15.16 -15.42
CA GLN A 75 0.82 -16.00 -15.87
C GLN A 75 1.82 -16.32 -14.74
N LEU A 76 2.01 -15.38 -13.81
CA LEU A 76 2.88 -15.53 -12.64
C LEU A 76 2.19 -16.29 -11.48
N GLY A 77 0.93 -16.65 -11.61
CA GLY A 77 0.15 -17.30 -10.55
C GLY A 77 -0.22 -16.37 -9.38
N LEU A 78 -0.06 -15.04 -9.54
CA LEU A 78 -0.47 -14.05 -8.54
C LEU A 78 -1.98 -13.85 -8.50
N LEU A 79 -2.66 -14.12 -9.60
CA LEU A 79 -4.10 -14.03 -9.76
C LEU A 79 -4.65 -15.32 -10.35
N SER A 80 -5.87 -15.70 -9.94
CA SER A 80 -6.61 -16.79 -10.58
C SER A 80 -6.93 -16.43 -12.02
N ASN A 81 -6.83 -17.42 -12.93
CA ASN A 81 -7.25 -17.27 -14.32
C ASN A 81 -8.77 -17.08 -14.49
N THR A 82 -9.55 -17.32 -13.43
CA THR A 82 -11.01 -17.14 -13.40
C THR A 82 -11.42 -15.79 -12.81
N LEU A 83 -10.45 -14.96 -12.36
CA LEU A 83 -10.73 -13.66 -11.79
C LEU A 83 -11.28 -12.71 -12.85
N THR A 84 -12.41 -12.09 -12.57
CA THR A 84 -12.98 -11.02 -13.39
C THR A 84 -12.41 -9.67 -12.93
N PRO A 85 -11.64 -8.93 -13.75
CA PRO A 85 -11.11 -7.64 -13.36
C PRO A 85 -12.22 -6.60 -13.13
N SER A 86 -11.97 -5.65 -12.23
CA SER A 86 -12.89 -4.53 -12.03
C SER A 86 -12.98 -3.69 -13.32
N PRO A 87 -14.19 -3.19 -13.66
CA PRO A 87 -14.37 -2.34 -14.83
C PRO A 87 -13.68 -0.99 -14.65
N ARG A 88 -13.46 -0.29 -15.78
CA ARG A 88 -12.96 1.09 -15.72
C ARG A 88 -14.01 1.99 -15.08
N PRO A 89 -13.63 2.79 -14.07
CA PRO A 89 -14.54 3.75 -13.45
C PRO A 89 -15.05 4.78 -14.47
N PRO A 90 -16.31 5.22 -14.40
CA PRO A 90 -16.88 6.15 -15.39
C PRO A 90 -16.12 7.48 -15.55
N HIS A 91 -15.46 7.95 -14.49
CA HIS A 91 -14.66 9.17 -14.49
C HIS A 91 -13.24 8.97 -15.05
N VAL A 92 -12.82 7.74 -15.31
CA VAL A 92 -11.54 7.43 -15.94
C VAL A 92 -11.74 7.38 -17.45
N ARG A 93 -11.17 8.35 -18.16
CA ARG A 93 -11.24 8.46 -19.63
C ARG A 93 -10.53 7.26 -20.28
N ALA A 94 -11.07 6.77 -21.40
CA ALA A 94 -10.36 5.80 -22.22
C ALA A 94 -9.14 6.46 -22.90
N TRP A 95 -8.04 5.71 -23.05
CA TRP A 95 -6.83 6.24 -23.68
C TRP A 95 -7.07 6.72 -25.12
N LYS A 96 -7.90 6.02 -25.86
CA LYS A 96 -8.27 6.41 -27.24
C LYS A 96 -8.89 7.81 -27.33
N ASP A 97 -9.55 8.25 -26.25
CA ASP A 97 -10.25 9.54 -26.17
C ASP A 97 -9.34 10.67 -25.62
N VAL A 98 -8.09 10.34 -25.28
CA VAL A 98 -7.08 11.33 -24.85
C VAL A 98 -6.53 12.05 -26.09
N VAL A 99 -6.54 13.37 -26.06
CA VAL A 99 -6.00 14.17 -27.16
C VAL A 99 -4.47 14.00 -27.29
N PRO A 100 -3.90 14.05 -28.51
CA PRO A 100 -2.49 13.70 -28.74
C PRO A 100 -1.48 14.40 -27.84
N TRP A 101 -1.63 15.70 -27.60
CA TRP A 101 -0.71 16.45 -26.76
C TRP A 101 -0.76 16.02 -25.27
N GLN A 102 -1.91 15.58 -24.78
CA GLN A 102 -2.00 15.05 -23.42
C GLN A 102 -1.37 13.66 -23.29
N ARG A 103 -1.34 12.85 -24.37
CA ARG A 103 -0.74 11.51 -24.34
C ARG A 103 0.75 11.56 -24.01
N SER A 104 1.49 12.51 -24.59
CA SER A 104 2.91 12.69 -24.27
C SER A 104 3.10 12.99 -22.77
N TYR A 105 2.33 13.92 -22.23
CA TYR A 105 2.37 14.27 -20.81
C TYR A 105 2.02 13.08 -19.89
N GLU A 106 0.94 12.35 -20.21
CA GLU A 106 0.53 11.17 -19.44
C GLU A 106 1.57 10.04 -19.50
N THR A 107 2.16 9.82 -20.67
CA THR A 107 3.26 8.86 -20.85
C THR A 107 4.45 9.23 -19.98
N ASN A 108 4.84 10.50 -19.95
CA ASN A 108 5.96 10.98 -19.13
C ASN A 108 5.71 10.77 -17.62
N ARG A 109 4.47 10.93 -17.15
CA ARG A 109 4.12 10.60 -15.76
C ARG A 109 4.42 9.14 -15.43
N MET A 110 3.98 8.22 -16.28
CA MET A 110 4.19 6.80 -16.05
C MET A 110 5.66 6.38 -16.19
N VAL A 111 6.38 6.95 -17.16
CA VAL A 111 7.84 6.77 -17.33
C VAL A 111 8.57 7.21 -16.07
N THR A 112 8.26 8.41 -15.57
CA THR A 112 8.89 8.95 -14.36
C THR A 112 8.62 8.09 -13.14
N LEU A 113 7.36 7.67 -12.96
CA LEU A 113 6.99 6.81 -11.83
C LEU A 113 7.69 5.45 -11.90
N ALA A 114 7.80 4.85 -13.08
CA ALA A 114 8.51 3.59 -13.27
C ALA A 114 10.01 3.74 -12.95
N ALA A 115 10.62 4.85 -13.34
CA ALA A 115 12.00 5.18 -13.01
C ALA A 115 12.22 5.37 -11.48
N MET A 116 11.26 6.02 -10.80
CA MET A 116 11.30 6.14 -9.34
C MET A 116 11.22 4.77 -8.64
N ILE A 117 10.37 3.86 -9.12
CA ILE A 117 10.26 2.50 -8.59
C ILE A 117 11.54 1.70 -8.84
N ASP A 118 12.12 1.83 -10.03
CA ASP A 118 13.42 1.21 -10.36
C ASP A 118 14.52 1.70 -9.41
N ARG A 119 14.57 2.99 -9.08
CA ARG A 119 15.52 3.51 -8.10
C ARG A 119 15.29 2.92 -6.71
N VAL A 120 14.06 2.81 -6.25
CA VAL A 120 13.76 2.14 -4.96
C VAL A 120 14.27 0.70 -4.97
N ASP A 121 14.06 -0.04 -6.06
CA ASP A 121 14.53 -1.43 -6.19
C ASP A 121 16.07 -1.52 -6.12
N GLN A 122 16.79 -0.61 -6.81
CA GLN A 122 18.25 -0.54 -6.75
C GLN A 122 18.74 -0.25 -5.32
N GLU A 123 18.10 0.68 -4.63
CA GLU A 123 18.50 1.06 -3.27
C GLU A 123 18.17 -0.04 -2.24
N VAL A 124 17.05 -0.73 -2.38
CA VAL A 124 16.77 -1.93 -1.60
C VAL A 124 17.82 -3.02 -1.89
N GLY A 125 18.22 -3.17 -3.15
CA GLY A 125 19.31 -4.07 -3.54
C GLY A 125 20.64 -3.73 -2.86
N ARG A 126 20.98 -2.45 -2.72
CA ARG A 126 22.17 -1.99 -1.97
C ARG A 126 22.09 -2.36 -0.49
N LEU A 127 20.95 -2.15 0.14
CA LEU A 127 20.73 -2.50 1.55
C LEU A 127 20.84 -4.01 1.78
N VAL A 128 20.19 -4.81 0.93
CA VAL A 128 20.27 -6.27 0.96
C VAL A 128 21.72 -6.75 0.72
N GLY A 129 22.42 -6.12 -0.21
CA GLY A 129 23.85 -6.38 -0.46
C GLY A 129 24.70 -6.13 0.77
N ASN A 130 24.48 -5.02 1.46
CA ASN A 130 25.18 -4.69 2.70
C ASN A 130 24.95 -5.72 3.82
N LEU A 131 23.69 -6.18 4.00
CA LEU A 131 23.40 -7.24 4.97
C LEU A 131 24.09 -8.56 4.62
N LYS A 132 24.12 -8.89 3.33
CA LYS A 132 24.79 -10.10 2.84
C LYS A 132 26.31 -10.07 3.02
N GLU A 133 26.95 -8.93 2.76
CA GLU A 133 28.40 -8.73 2.96
C GLU A 133 28.84 -8.89 4.42
N HIS A 134 27.90 -8.74 5.36
CA HIS A 134 28.16 -8.89 6.79
C HIS A 134 27.57 -10.18 7.40
N ASP A 135 27.15 -11.14 6.56
CA ASP A 135 26.55 -12.43 6.98
C ASP A 135 25.31 -12.27 7.86
N GLU A 136 24.55 -11.17 7.70
CA GLU A 136 23.37 -10.85 8.48
C GLU A 136 22.04 -11.13 7.76
N LEU A 137 22.07 -11.29 6.42
CA LEU A 137 20.88 -11.34 5.58
C LEU A 137 19.96 -12.50 5.96
N ASP A 138 20.49 -13.69 6.20
CA ASP A 138 19.68 -14.88 6.46
C ASP A 138 18.96 -14.81 7.80
N ASN A 139 19.54 -14.13 8.80
CA ASN A 139 18.93 -13.91 10.11
C ASN A 139 18.27 -12.51 10.24
N THR A 140 18.01 -11.83 9.14
CA THR A 140 17.28 -10.55 9.13
C THR A 140 15.88 -10.73 8.54
N LEU A 141 14.85 -10.42 9.35
CA LEU A 141 13.49 -10.29 8.84
C LEU A 141 13.37 -8.98 8.05
N ILE A 142 13.16 -9.07 6.76
CA ILE A 142 12.85 -7.93 5.88
C ILE A 142 11.37 -7.99 5.55
N LEU A 143 10.65 -6.91 5.88
CA LEU A 143 9.26 -6.70 5.50
C LEU A 143 9.20 -5.50 4.54
N PHE A 144 8.89 -5.75 3.28
CA PHE A 144 8.72 -4.72 2.26
C PHE A 144 7.26 -4.59 1.90
N VAL A 145 6.67 -3.40 2.07
CA VAL A 145 5.25 -3.13 1.87
C VAL A 145 5.02 -1.76 1.24
N SER A 146 3.89 -1.61 0.55
CA SER A 146 3.32 -0.30 0.24
C SER A 146 2.21 0.00 1.23
N ASP A 147 2.13 1.24 1.71
CA ASP A 147 1.19 1.69 2.75
C ASP A 147 -0.27 1.76 2.25
N ASN A 148 -0.47 1.98 0.95
CA ASN A 148 -1.78 2.07 0.31
C ASN A 148 -1.71 1.82 -1.20
N GLY A 149 -2.87 1.77 -1.84
CA GLY A 149 -2.97 1.72 -3.29
C GLY A 149 -2.45 2.97 -3.98
N ALA A 150 -2.38 2.94 -5.31
CA ALA A 150 -1.80 4.00 -6.13
C ALA A 150 -2.49 5.35 -5.93
N CYS A 151 -1.69 6.40 -5.87
CA CYS A 151 -2.14 7.78 -5.71
C CYS A 151 -2.85 8.26 -7.00
N PRO A 152 -4.07 8.84 -6.90
CA PRO A 152 -4.82 9.32 -8.07
C PRO A 152 -4.70 10.81 -8.32
N TYR A 153 -3.91 11.55 -7.52
CA TYR A 153 -4.04 13.01 -7.49
C TYR A 153 -3.35 13.72 -8.64
N ASP A 154 -4.15 14.30 -9.51
CA ASP A 154 -3.74 15.23 -10.55
C ASP A 154 -3.83 16.68 -10.03
N ARG A 155 -2.78 17.14 -9.36
CA ARG A 155 -2.78 18.42 -8.64
C ARG A 155 -2.00 19.53 -9.35
N ARG A 156 -1.42 19.26 -10.52
CA ARG A 156 -0.61 20.22 -11.27
C ARG A 156 -1.12 20.41 -12.67
N ALA A 157 -0.94 21.63 -13.19
CA ALA A 157 -1.16 21.90 -14.59
C ALA A 157 -0.24 21.00 -15.46
N PRO A 158 -0.70 20.55 -16.63
CA PRO A 158 0.12 19.80 -17.56
C PRO A 158 1.41 20.56 -17.91
N LEU A 159 2.55 19.87 -17.77
CA LEU A 159 3.85 20.34 -18.24
C LEU A 159 4.16 19.59 -19.54
N LEU A 160 4.04 20.30 -20.66
CA LEU A 160 4.25 19.70 -21.97
C LEU A 160 5.75 19.59 -22.26
N ASP A 161 6.13 18.48 -22.90
CA ASP A 161 7.49 18.22 -23.42
C ASP A 161 8.61 18.38 -22.39
N VAL A 162 8.34 18.00 -21.14
CA VAL A 162 9.28 18.13 -20.04
C VAL A 162 9.65 16.76 -19.49
N GLU A 163 10.95 16.50 -19.36
CA GLU A 163 11.50 15.35 -18.66
C GLU A 163 11.83 15.76 -17.21
N PRO A 164 11.16 15.20 -16.19
CA PRO A 164 11.35 15.59 -14.80
C PRO A 164 12.58 14.88 -14.19
N THR A 165 13.76 15.27 -14.68
CA THR A 165 15.06 14.70 -14.32
C THR A 165 15.97 15.70 -13.58
N ASN A 166 15.42 16.82 -13.15
CA ASN A 166 16.11 17.79 -12.31
C ASN A 166 15.19 18.27 -11.17
N GLY A 167 15.75 18.85 -10.12
CA GLY A 167 15.02 19.25 -8.92
C GLY A 167 13.95 20.34 -9.12
N ASP A 168 13.98 21.04 -10.25
CA ASP A 168 13.07 22.18 -10.53
C ASP A 168 11.75 21.72 -11.16
N ILE A 169 11.72 20.49 -11.69
CA ILE A 169 10.59 19.95 -12.46
C ILE A 169 10.13 18.66 -11.81
N ALA A 170 8.84 18.63 -11.48
CA ALA A 170 8.21 17.44 -10.94
C ALA A 170 6.79 17.30 -11.48
N LEU A 171 6.37 16.07 -11.75
CA LEU A 171 5.04 15.76 -12.24
C LEU A 171 4.11 15.38 -11.09
N ALA A 172 2.82 15.58 -11.27
CA ALA A 172 1.80 15.02 -10.40
C ALA A 172 1.45 13.59 -10.82
N ASP A 173 0.76 12.89 -9.95
CA ASP A 173 0.14 11.60 -10.25
C ASP A 173 -1.05 11.75 -11.22
N SER A 174 -1.62 10.63 -11.65
CA SER A 174 -2.74 10.60 -12.60
C SER A 174 -3.76 9.55 -12.19
N THR A 175 -5.03 9.93 -12.13
CA THR A 175 -6.14 9.02 -11.80
C THR A 175 -6.21 7.82 -12.75
N PRO A 176 -6.15 7.96 -14.08
CA PRO A 176 -6.15 6.82 -14.98
C PRO A 176 -4.95 5.87 -14.77
N TRP A 177 -3.76 6.42 -14.55
CA TRP A 177 -2.59 5.60 -14.24
C TRP A 177 -2.69 4.93 -12.86
N ALA A 178 -3.32 5.58 -11.86
CA ALA A 178 -3.57 4.94 -10.57
C ALA A 178 -4.48 3.71 -10.74
N TRP A 179 -5.55 3.82 -11.54
CA TRP A 179 -6.41 2.68 -11.86
C TRP A 179 -5.64 1.55 -12.58
N ALA A 180 -4.80 1.88 -13.56
CA ALA A 180 -4.00 0.87 -14.26
C ALA A 180 -2.98 0.20 -13.33
N ARG A 181 -2.35 0.94 -12.42
CA ARG A 181 -1.38 0.43 -11.45
C ARG A 181 -2.00 -0.51 -10.41
N ASN A 182 -3.25 -0.30 -10.05
CA ASN A 182 -3.97 -1.14 -9.09
C ASN A 182 -4.67 -2.35 -9.74
N ALA A 183 -4.36 -2.66 -10.99
CA ALA A 183 -4.91 -3.84 -11.64
C ALA A 183 -4.71 -5.11 -10.80
N PRO A 184 -5.75 -5.95 -10.63
CA PRO A 184 -7.07 -5.96 -11.25
C PRO A 184 -8.14 -5.22 -10.44
N PHE A 185 -7.79 -4.64 -9.29
CA PHE A 185 -8.70 -4.17 -8.27
C PHE A 185 -9.48 -2.92 -8.65
N ARG A 186 -10.57 -2.70 -7.91
CA ARG A 186 -11.44 -1.54 -8.05
C ARG A 186 -10.84 -0.31 -7.37
N PHE A 187 -10.84 0.83 -8.03
CA PHE A 187 -10.34 2.13 -7.55
C PHE A 187 -8.84 2.16 -7.15
N TYR A 188 -8.48 3.01 -6.16
CA TYR A 188 -7.12 3.41 -5.82
C TYR A 188 -7.10 4.09 -4.43
N LYS A 189 -5.97 4.63 -4.00
CA LYS A 189 -5.78 5.33 -2.72
C LYS A 189 -6.99 6.21 -2.32
N GLN A 190 -7.23 6.33 -1.04
CA GLN A 190 -8.25 7.08 -0.30
C GLN A 190 -9.58 6.37 -0.09
N ASN A 191 -9.96 5.42 -0.90
CA ASN A 191 -11.19 4.65 -0.66
C ASN A 191 -10.87 3.26 -0.12
N GLN A 192 -11.91 2.60 0.40
CA GLN A 192 -11.75 1.33 1.10
C GLN A 192 -12.00 0.11 0.20
N PHE A 193 -12.09 0.30 -1.11
CA PHE A 193 -12.08 -0.81 -2.07
C PHE A 193 -10.68 -1.42 -2.16
N GLU A 194 -10.59 -2.66 -2.66
CA GLU A 194 -9.31 -3.39 -2.71
C GLU A 194 -8.19 -2.60 -3.43
N GLY A 195 -8.51 -1.82 -4.47
CA GLY A 195 -7.52 -0.97 -5.13
C GLY A 195 -6.94 0.15 -4.25
N GLY A 196 -7.64 0.52 -3.18
CA GLY A 196 -7.15 1.51 -2.20
C GLY A 196 -6.33 0.92 -1.08
N ILE A 197 -6.58 -0.35 -0.71
CA ILE A 197 -6.06 -0.96 0.52
C ILE A 197 -5.30 -2.27 0.33
N SER A 198 -5.55 -3.03 -0.74
CA SER A 198 -4.90 -4.32 -0.96
C SER A 198 -3.53 -4.16 -1.62
N SER A 199 -2.57 -3.67 -0.86
CA SER A 199 -1.19 -3.54 -1.30
C SER A 199 -0.42 -4.85 -1.13
N PRO A 200 0.52 -5.19 -2.02
CA PRO A 200 1.37 -6.36 -1.85
C PRO A 200 2.36 -6.16 -0.69
N GLY A 201 2.65 -7.27 0.01
CA GLY A 201 3.72 -7.33 0.99
C GLY A 201 4.69 -8.46 0.63
N ILE A 202 5.97 -8.25 0.88
CA ILE A 202 7.02 -9.25 0.69
C ILE A 202 7.71 -9.46 2.03
N VAL A 203 7.90 -10.72 2.40
CA VAL A 203 8.66 -11.11 3.60
C VAL A 203 9.85 -11.94 3.17
N HIS A 204 11.04 -11.53 3.59
CA HIS A 204 12.26 -12.29 3.42
C HIS A 204 12.90 -12.54 4.79
N TRP A 205 13.13 -13.80 5.14
CA TRP A 205 13.83 -14.21 6.36
C TRP A 205 14.18 -15.70 6.28
N PRO A 206 15.26 -16.07 5.62
CA PRO A 206 15.64 -17.48 5.39
C PRO A 206 15.67 -18.33 6.65
N ASP A 207 16.25 -17.84 7.73
CA ASP A 207 16.39 -18.61 8.97
C ASP A 207 15.08 -18.76 9.75
N GLY A 208 14.12 -17.86 9.56
CA GLY A 208 12.89 -17.82 10.35
C GLY A 208 11.64 -18.33 9.65
N LEU A 209 11.53 -18.18 8.33
CA LEU A 209 10.36 -18.61 7.58
C LEU A 209 10.33 -20.14 7.43
N LYS A 210 9.16 -20.72 7.68
CA LYS A 210 8.90 -22.16 7.45
C LYS A 210 8.13 -22.41 6.15
N THR A 211 7.76 -21.36 5.45
CA THR A 211 7.15 -21.42 4.12
C THR A 211 8.22 -21.61 3.05
N LYS A 212 7.84 -22.21 1.91
CA LYS A 212 8.76 -22.38 0.78
C LYS A 212 9.09 -21.02 0.16
N PRO A 213 10.35 -20.81 -0.31
CA PRO A 213 10.68 -19.60 -1.07
C PRO A 213 9.72 -19.41 -2.26
N GLY A 214 9.29 -18.17 -2.47
CA GLY A 214 8.33 -17.84 -3.53
C GLY A 214 6.87 -18.23 -3.25
N ALA A 215 6.55 -18.70 -2.04
CA ALA A 215 5.16 -18.99 -1.68
C ALA A 215 4.32 -17.71 -1.71
N ILE A 216 3.11 -17.82 -2.26
CA ILE A 216 2.08 -16.77 -2.22
C ILE A 216 1.13 -17.12 -1.08
N VAL A 217 0.88 -16.14 -0.20
CA VAL A 217 0.05 -16.31 0.99
C VAL A 217 -1.12 -15.33 0.92
N ASP A 218 -2.34 -15.86 0.91
CA ASP A 218 -3.58 -15.09 0.78
C ASP A 218 -4.16 -14.64 2.14
N THR A 219 -3.42 -14.86 3.23
CA THR A 219 -3.86 -14.44 4.56
C THR A 219 -3.94 -12.91 4.65
N PRO A 220 -5.10 -12.33 5.00
CA PRO A 220 -5.22 -10.90 5.20
C PRO A 220 -4.33 -10.41 6.34
N ALA A 221 -3.40 -9.52 6.01
CA ALA A 221 -2.56 -8.80 6.96
C ALA A 221 -2.85 -7.30 6.87
N HIS A 222 -2.46 -6.56 7.89
CA HIS A 222 -2.61 -5.10 7.95
C HIS A 222 -1.38 -4.47 8.60
N LEU A 223 -1.11 -3.20 8.34
CA LEU A 223 0.05 -2.51 8.95
C LEU A 223 0.00 -2.48 10.49
N ILE A 224 -1.23 -2.56 11.08
CA ILE A 224 -1.37 -2.69 12.54
C ILE A 224 -0.74 -3.98 13.11
N ASP A 225 -0.52 -4.98 12.27
CA ASP A 225 0.05 -6.28 12.66
C ASP A 225 1.58 -6.24 12.79
N VAL A 226 2.22 -5.22 12.23
CA VAL A 226 3.70 -5.12 12.22
C VAL A 226 4.23 -5.04 13.65
N LEU A 227 3.71 -4.11 14.47
CA LEU A 227 4.18 -3.94 15.84
C LEU A 227 4.03 -5.22 16.68
N PRO A 228 2.85 -5.86 16.79
CA PRO A 228 2.73 -7.09 17.59
C PRO A 228 3.57 -8.24 17.02
N THR A 229 3.80 -8.29 15.70
CA THR A 229 4.69 -9.28 15.10
C THR A 229 6.14 -9.09 15.54
N LEU A 230 6.65 -7.86 15.48
CA LEU A 230 8.03 -7.56 15.87
C LEU A 230 8.27 -7.83 17.37
N VAL A 231 7.31 -7.44 18.22
CA VAL A 231 7.39 -7.68 19.67
C VAL A 231 7.39 -9.18 19.97
N ASP A 232 6.50 -9.96 19.34
CA ASP A 232 6.44 -11.42 19.52
C ASP A 232 7.73 -12.11 19.04
N LEU A 233 8.26 -11.74 17.87
CA LEU A 233 9.51 -12.29 17.34
C LEU A 233 10.71 -11.94 18.20
N ALA A 234 10.72 -10.76 18.82
CA ALA A 234 11.75 -10.35 19.76
C ALA A 234 11.62 -11.01 21.14
N GLY A 235 10.61 -11.85 21.37
CA GLY A 235 10.34 -12.47 22.68
C GLY A 235 9.88 -11.49 23.75
N GLY A 236 9.40 -10.32 23.33
CA GLY A 236 8.89 -9.26 24.20
C GLY A 236 7.39 -9.37 24.48
N SER A 237 6.89 -8.42 25.26
CA SER A 237 5.45 -8.23 25.48
C SER A 237 5.10 -6.75 25.37
N ILE A 238 3.89 -6.48 24.88
CA ILE A 238 3.36 -5.11 24.86
C ILE A 238 2.86 -4.80 26.26
N PRO A 239 3.35 -3.72 26.91
CA PRO A 239 2.90 -3.40 28.27
C PRO A 239 1.42 -2.99 28.25
N GLY A 240 0.65 -3.49 29.22
CA GLY A 240 -0.75 -3.10 29.41
C GLY A 240 -0.91 -1.69 29.96
N GLU A 241 0.10 -1.21 30.69
CA GLU A 241 0.15 0.13 31.30
C GLU A 241 1.51 0.77 31.04
N TYR A 242 1.52 2.08 30.92
CA TYR A 242 2.74 2.86 30.82
C TYR A 242 2.65 4.10 31.71
N PRO A 243 3.65 4.38 32.54
CA PRO A 243 3.59 5.50 33.48
C PRO A 243 3.24 6.81 32.77
N GLN A 244 2.22 7.49 33.27
CA GLN A 244 1.74 8.80 32.77
C GLN A 244 1.17 8.81 31.34
N ARG A 245 0.85 7.65 30.78
CA ARG A 245 0.20 7.54 29.46
C ARG A 245 -0.97 6.56 29.51
N ASP A 246 -2.08 6.97 28.95
CA ASP A 246 -3.21 6.10 28.66
C ASP A 246 -2.88 5.30 27.39
N LEU A 247 -2.55 4.02 27.56
CA LEU A 247 -2.25 3.14 26.43
C LEU A 247 -3.54 2.56 25.86
N ARG A 248 -3.65 2.62 24.55
CA ARG A 248 -4.70 1.89 23.86
C ARG A 248 -4.29 0.46 23.60
N PRO A 249 -5.24 -0.48 23.65
CA PRO A 249 -5.00 -1.83 23.21
C PRO A 249 -4.47 -1.85 21.77
N VAL A 250 -3.49 -2.71 21.50
CA VAL A 250 -3.00 -2.94 20.14
C VAL A 250 -4.04 -3.72 19.37
N SER A 251 -4.53 -3.15 18.27
CA SER A 251 -5.60 -3.74 17.46
C SER A 251 -5.10 -4.83 16.50
N GLY A 252 -3.79 -4.91 16.28
CA GLY A 252 -3.17 -5.91 15.39
C GLY A 252 -2.91 -7.23 16.06
N VAL A 253 -2.59 -8.24 15.26
CA VAL A 253 -2.21 -9.58 15.70
C VAL A 253 -0.83 -9.94 15.16
N SER A 254 -0.07 -10.79 15.88
CA SER A 254 1.22 -11.27 15.40
C SER A 254 1.05 -12.14 14.14
N LEU A 255 1.83 -11.84 13.11
CA LEU A 255 1.92 -12.63 11.87
C LEU A 255 2.86 -13.84 12.00
N ARG A 256 3.49 -14.05 13.15
CA ARG A 256 4.38 -15.19 13.40
C ARG A 256 3.78 -16.54 13.00
N PRO A 257 2.49 -16.86 13.29
CA PRO A 257 1.90 -18.11 12.81
C PRO A 257 1.96 -18.25 11.28
N VAL A 258 1.77 -17.15 10.54
CA VAL A 258 1.86 -17.16 9.06
C VAL A 258 3.29 -17.46 8.62
N PHE A 259 4.29 -16.89 9.26
CA PHE A 259 5.71 -17.16 8.98
C PHE A 259 6.08 -18.61 9.28
N GLU A 260 5.41 -19.24 10.25
CA GLU A 260 5.55 -20.65 10.58
C GLU A 260 4.71 -21.58 9.67
N GLY A 261 4.03 -21.07 8.65
CA GLY A 261 3.16 -21.83 7.75
C GLY A 261 1.83 -22.25 8.36
N LYS A 262 1.41 -21.59 9.45
CA LYS A 262 0.15 -21.85 10.15
C LYS A 262 -0.91 -20.82 9.76
N LYS A 263 -2.18 -21.12 10.07
CA LYS A 263 -3.28 -20.16 9.91
C LYS A 263 -3.17 -19.02 10.92
N LEU A 264 -3.46 -17.81 10.48
CA LEU A 264 -3.65 -16.65 11.34
C LEU A 264 -5.01 -16.74 12.03
N ASN A 265 -5.02 -16.63 13.34
CA ASN A 265 -6.26 -16.51 14.11
C ASN A 265 -6.54 -15.03 14.40
N ARG A 266 -7.26 -14.37 13.49
CA ARG A 266 -7.75 -13.01 13.68
C ARG A 266 -9.21 -13.07 14.12
N THR A 267 -9.48 -12.70 15.36
CA THR A 267 -10.83 -12.68 15.95
C THR A 267 -11.53 -11.35 15.71
N GLU A 268 -10.77 -10.26 15.65
CA GLU A 268 -11.31 -8.93 15.44
C GLU A 268 -11.27 -8.52 13.97
N PRO A 269 -12.32 -7.87 13.46
CA PRO A 269 -12.33 -7.34 12.12
C PRO A 269 -11.28 -6.24 11.90
N ILE A 270 -10.95 -6.00 10.66
CA ILE A 270 -10.11 -4.86 10.27
C ILE A 270 -11.04 -3.67 9.98
N HIS A 271 -10.94 -2.65 10.83
CA HIS A 271 -11.65 -1.38 10.66
C HIS A 271 -10.88 -0.50 9.66
N LEU A 272 -11.59 0.03 8.68
CA LEU A 272 -11.05 0.82 7.58
C LEU A 272 -11.79 2.15 7.49
N GLN A 273 -11.03 3.25 7.48
CA GLN A 273 -11.61 4.58 7.31
C GLN A 273 -10.58 5.59 6.78
N PHE A 274 -10.99 6.37 5.82
CA PHE A 274 -10.28 7.56 5.38
C PHE A 274 -11.31 8.66 5.05
N SER A 275 -11.31 9.75 5.82
CA SER A 275 -12.32 10.82 5.67
C SER A 275 -13.74 10.22 5.75
N SER A 276 -14.54 10.39 4.70
CA SER A 276 -15.88 9.82 4.57
C SER A 276 -15.94 8.48 3.83
N ASP A 277 -14.80 7.89 3.49
CA ASP A 277 -14.72 6.54 2.91
C ASP A 277 -14.58 5.51 4.03
N TYR A 278 -15.52 4.59 4.13
CA TYR A 278 -15.65 3.64 5.22
C TYR A 278 -15.54 2.20 4.74
N GLY A 279 -15.05 1.31 5.59
CA GLY A 279 -15.04 -0.11 5.32
C GLY A 279 -14.77 -0.95 6.57
N LEU A 280 -15.17 -2.21 6.50
CA LEU A 280 -14.86 -3.23 7.48
C LEU A 280 -14.59 -4.54 6.76
N ARG A 281 -13.49 -5.20 7.09
CA ARG A 281 -13.23 -6.57 6.67
C ARG A 281 -13.35 -7.50 7.86
N ASP A 282 -14.22 -8.50 7.76
CA ASP A 282 -14.46 -9.54 8.75
C ASP A 282 -14.33 -10.91 8.08
N GLY A 283 -13.17 -11.54 8.23
CA GLY A 283 -12.84 -12.77 7.50
C GLY A 283 -12.93 -12.61 5.98
N ASP A 284 -13.81 -13.38 5.36
CA ASP A 284 -14.04 -13.38 3.91
C ASP A 284 -14.99 -12.28 3.44
N TRP A 285 -15.63 -11.57 4.36
CA TRP A 285 -16.63 -10.57 4.05
C TRP A 285 -16.10 -9.16 4.25
N LYS A 286 -16.60 -8.26 3.41
CA LYS A 286 -16.22 -6.86 3.44
C LYS A 286 -17.41 -5.96 3.12
N VAL A 287 -17.59 -4.93 3.93
CA VAL A 287 -18.51 -3.82 3.63
C VAL A 287 -17.71 -2.57 3.31
N VAL A 288 -18.21 -1.80 2.36
CA VAL A 288 -17.57 -0.56 1.90
C VAL A 288 -18.65 0.51 1.69
N SER A 289 -18.36 1.75 2.09
CA SER A 289 -19.17 2.92 1.75
C SER A 289 -18.26 3.97 1.10
N PHE A 290 -18.50 4.25 -0.17
CA PHE A 290 -17.76 5.25 -0.92
C PHE A 290 -18.28 6.64 -0.60
N LYS A 291 -17.44 7.47 -0.01
CA LYS A 291 -17.78 8.87 0.37
C LYS A 291 -19.06 9.01 1.20
N GLY A 292 -19.32 8.06 2.10
CA GLY A 292 -20.51 8.07 2.94
C GLY A 292 -21.81 7.75 2.19
N GLN A 293 -21.73 7.22 0.98
CA GLN A 293 -22.89 6.75 0.21
C GLN A 293 -23.40 5.40 0.76
N GLU A 294 -24.36 4.79 0.09
CA GLU A 294 -24.91 3.49 0.47
C GLU A 294 -23.80 2.44 0.63
N TRP A 295 -23.99 1.55 1.59
CA TRP A 295 -23.07 0.49 1.86
C TRP A 295 -23.18 -0.63 0.81
N GLU A 296 -22.04 -1.09 0.35
CA GLU A 296 -21.88 -2.25 -0.53
C GLU A 296 -21.32 -3.42 0.29
N LEU A 297 -21.70 -4.66 -0.06
CA LEU A 297 -21.26 -5.89 0.61
C LEU A 297 -20.62 -6.85 -0.39
N TYR A 298 -19.45 -7.40 -0.04
CA TYR A 298 -18.70 -8.33 -0.88
C TYR A 298 -18.21 -9.54 -0.10
N ASN A 299 -18.18 -10.71 -0.77
CA ASN A 299 -17.39 -11.85 -0.33
C ASN A 299 -16.04 -11.81 -1.05
N VAL A 300 -15.04 -11.20 -0.42
CA VAL A 300 -13.73 -10.96 -1.04
C VAL A 300 -12.85 -12.20 -1.16
N ALA A 301 -13.23 -13.34 -0.58
CA ALA A 301 -12.59 -14.60 -0.88
C ALA A 301 -12.93 -15.10 -2.30
N ASN A 302 -14.14 -14.81 -2.78
CA ASN A 302 -14.64 -15.23 -4.09
C ASN A 302 -14.65 -14.09 -5.12
N ASP A 303 -14.69 -12.85 -4.67
CA ASP A 303 -14.76 -11.63 -5.50
C ASP A 303 -13.77 -10.57 -4.99
N ARG A 304 -12.46 -10.79 -5.23
CA ARG A 304 -11.39 -9.87 -4.86
C ARG A 304 -11.46 -8.53 -5.58
N THR A 305 -12.24 -8.42 -6.63
CA THR A 305 -12.37 -7.23 -7.48
C THR A 305 -13.62 -6.41 -7.19
N GLU A 306 -14.45 -6.88 -6.26
CA GLU A 306 -15.62 -6.17 -5.76
C GLU A 306 -16.60 -5.78 -6.90
N THR A 307 -16.91 -6.78 -7.74
CA THR A 307 -17.77 -6.60 -8.92
C THR A 307 -19.19 -7.07 -8.70
N ASN A 308 -19.44 -7.89 -7.66
CA ASN A 308 -20.76 -8.44 -7.34
C ASN A 308 -21.21 -7.96 -5.95
N ASN A 309 -21.96 -6.86 -5.91
CA ASN A 309 -22.48 -6.31 -4.67
C ASN A 309 -23.65 -7.17 -4.14
N LEU A 310 -23.45 -7.78 -2.98
CA LEU A 310 -24.39 -8.68 -2.31
C LEU A 310 -25.31 -7.97 -1.30
N ALA A 311 -25.29 -6.64 -1.21
CA ALA A 311 -26.07 -5.88 -0.22
C ALA A 311 -27.58 -6.19 -0.28
N ALA A 312 -28.14 -6.34 -1.48
CA ALA A 312 -29.55 -6.61 -1.67
C ALA A 312 -29.93 -8.08 -1.37
N SER A 313 -29.02 -9.03 -1.59
CA SER A 313 -29.26 -10.46 -1.36
C SER A 313 -28.93 -10.91 0.08
N GLU A 314 -28.09 -10.15 0.80
CA GLU A 314 -27.63 -10.46 2.16
C GLU A 314 -27.85 -9.27 3.13
N PRO A 315 -29.09 -8.74 3.25
CA PRO A 315 -29.36 -7.50 3.98
C PRO A 315 -29.09 -7.61 5.50
N GLU A 316 -29.29 -8.79 6.08
CA GLU A 316 -29.03 -9.04 7.51
C GLU A 316 -27.52 -8.99 7.79
N ARG A 317 -26.69 -9.60 6.94
CA ARG A 317 -25.24 -9.55 7.04
C ARG A 317 -24.71 -8.13 6.86
N LEU A 318 -25.20 -7.41 5.85
CA LEU A 318 -24.88 -6.02 5.63
C LEU A 318 -25.13 -5.21 6.91
N THR A 319 -26.33 -5.30 7.47
CA THR A 319 -26.73 -4.56 8.68
C THR A 319 -25.79 -4.88 9.85
N ALA A 320 -25.54 -6.17 10.11
CA ALA A 320 -24.68 -6.61 11.20
C ALA A 320 -23.25 -6.09 11.06
N MET A 321 -22.68 -6.13 9.86
CA MET A 321 -21.32 -5.64 9.61
C MET A 321 -21.23 -4.12 9.68
N VAL A 322 -22.23 -3.39 9.20
CA VAL A 322 -22.28 -1.92 9.32
C VAL A 322 -22.38 -1.49 10.79
N GLU A 323 -23.19 -2.16 11.60
CA GLU A 323 -23.28 -1.88 13.04
C GLU A 323 -21.94 -2.19 13.76
N LYS A 324 -21.26 -3.28 13.37
CA LYS A 324 -19.94 -3.59 13.88
C LYS A 324 -18.94 -2.48 13.54
N TRP A 325 -18.92 -2.00 12.29
CA TRP A 325 -18.09 -0.86 11.88
C TRP A 325 -18.41 0.41 12.69
N LYS A 326 -19.69 0.74 12.91
CA LYS A 326 -20.12 1.91 13.71
C LYS A 326 -19.63 1.81 15.15
N ASN A 327 -19.72 0.62 15.76
CA ASN A 327 -19.26 0.39 17.13
C ASN A 327 -17.75 0.60 17.23
N MET A 328 -16.97 -0.03 16.35
CA MET A 328 -15.50 0.15 16.32
C MET A 328 -15.12 1.62 16.05
N SER A 329 -15.85 2.32 15.17
CA SER A 329 -15.59 3.75 14.90
C SER A 329 -15.82 4.62 16.12
N ARG A 330 -16.81 4.33 16.96
CA ARG A 330 -17.03 5.06 18.22
C ARG A 330 -15.84 4.91 19.16
N ASP A 331 -15.30 3.71 19.30
CA ASP A 331 -14.14 3.45 20.15
C ASP A 331 -12.88 4.13 19.64
N VAL A 332 -12.69 4.16 18.32
CA VAL A 332 -11.54 4.84 17.68
C VAL A 332 -11.64 6.36 17.76
N LEU A 333 -12.84 6.94 17.57
CA LEU A 333 -13.04 8.39 17.47
C LEU A 333 -13.17 9.08 18.82
N HIS A 334 -13.71 8.41 19.85
CA HIS A 334 -13.86 8.98 21.21
C HIS A 334 -12.57 8.99 22.02
N SER A 335 -11.45 8.65 21.42
CA SER A 335 -10.19 8.73 22.10
C SER A 335 -9.71 10.16 22.26
N SER A 336 -9.20 10.48 23.44
CA SER A 336 -8.58 11.77 23.77
C SER A 336 -7.47 12.18 22.79
N ALA A 337 -6.81 11.21 22.13
CA ALA A 337 -5.80 11.46 21.11
C ALA A 337 -6.38 12.09 19.81
N PHE A 338 -7.69 11.95 19.55
CA PHE A 338 -8.39 12.50 18.38
C PHE A 338 -9.34 13.64 18.74
N ALA A 339 -9.18 14.27 19.89
CA ALA A 339 -10.01 15.39 20.33
C ALA A 339 -9.85 16.68 19.48
N ASN A 340 -9.19 16.60 18.32
CA ASN A 340 -9.19 17.72 17.36
C ASN A 340 -10.45 17.62 16.48
N PRO A 341 -11.42 18.56 16.63
CA PRO A 341 -12.68 18.53 15.88
C PRO A 341 -12.51 18.58 14.35
N LYS A 342 -11.33 19.01 13.88
CA LYS A 342 -11.01 19.06 12.45
C LYS A 342 -10.58 17.69 11.89
N MET A 343 -10.30 16.72 12.75
CA MET A 343 -9.95 15.34 12.34
C MET A 343 -11.12 14.37 12.54
N LEU A 344 -12.19 14.79 13.17
CA LEU A 344 -13.41 14.00 13.21
C LEU A 344 -14.00 13.96 11.79
N PRO A 345 -14.34 12.77 11.26
CA PRO A 345 -15.10 12.70 10.02
C PRO A 345 -16.37 13.54 10.21
N ALA A 346 -16.71 14.32 9.21
CA ALA A 346 -17.79 15.28 9.27
C ALA A 346 -19.15 14.66 9.69
N GLN A 347 -19.30 13.35 9.67
CA GLN A 347 -20.46 12.63 10.23
C GLN A 347 -20.19 11.13 10.33
N VAL A 348 -20.22 10.58 11.51
CA VAL A 348 -20.74 9.22 11.68
C VAL A 348 -22.19 9.27 11.20
N PRO A 349 -22.65 8.42 10.28
CA PRO A 349 -24.05 8.43 9.84
C PRO A 349 -24.95 8.42 11.07
N LYS A 350 -25.77 9.44 11.23
CA LYS A 350 -26.79 9.43 12.26
C LYS A 350 -27.71 8.26 11.93
N SER A 351 -27.86 7.33 12.87
CA SER A 351 -28.93 6.35 12.79
C SER A 351 -30.25 7.11 12.64
N ASN A 352 -30.91 6.96 11.49
CA ASN A 352 -32.30 7.31 11.39
C ASN A 352 -33.13 6.36 12.25
#